data_d42578ff714600abff817842314bd265
#
_entry.id   d42578ff714600abff817842314bd265
#
_cell.length_a   1.000
_cell.length_b   1.000
_cell.length_c   1.000
_cell.angle_alpha   90.00
_cell.angle_beta   90.00
_cell.angle_gamma   90.00
#
_symmetry.space_group_name_H-M   'P 1'
#
loop_
_entity.id
_entity.type
_entity.pdbx_description
1 polymer ?
#
loop_
_entity_poly.entity_id
_entity_poly.type
_entity_poly.pdbx_seq_one_letter_code
_entity_poly.pdbx_strand_id
1 'polypeptide(L)'
;MFLKLLRDALKVKMVRNKILLSIFILLVFRIGTHITVPGINVKSLEQMGELPFLNMLNLVSGNAMRNFSVFSMGVSPYITASIVVQLLQMDILPKFVEWGKQGEVGRRKLNQATRYISLFLAFVQSIGITAGFNTLSSVALVKTPNVQTYLLIGAILTTGSMVVTWLGEQITDKGFGNGVSMIIFAGIISSIPSAITTIYEDFFVNVRSSAITNSYIFVGILIVAVLAIVFFTTFIQQAEYKIPIQYTKLVQGAPTSSYLPLKVNPAGVIPVIFASSITTIPSTIIPFFQNGKEIPWLTKLQELLNYQTPVGMIIYAILIILFSFFYTFVQVNPEKTAENLQKNSSYIPSIRPGRETEEYMSSLLKKLATIGSVFLAFISLLPIIAQQALHLSSSIALGGTSLLILIATGIEGMKQLEGYLLKRRYVGFMNTTE
;
A
#
# COMPACT_ATOMS: atom_id res chain seq x y z
N MET A 1 5.81 -25.80 -0.18
CA MET A 1 6.88 -25.04 0.49
C MET A 1 6.30 -24.10 1.55
N PHE A 2 5.35 -23.24 1.22
CA PHE A 2 4.70 -22.26 2.13
C PHE A 2 4.10 -22.89 3.40
N LEU A 3 3.24 -23.91 3.26
CA LEU A 3 2.61 -24.60 4.42
C LEU A 3 3.64 -25.22 5.37
N LYS A 4 4.74 -25.74 4.85
CA LYS A 4 5.84 -26.29 5.66
C LYS A 4 6.54 -25.18 6.44
N LEU A 5 6.82 -24.05 5.79
CA LEU A 5 7.44 -22.87 6.38
C LEU A 5 6.56 -22.27 7.48
N LEU A 6 5.25 -22.19 7.25
CA LEU A 6 4.27 -21.70 8.22
C LEU A 6 4.15 -22.63 9.43
N ARG A 7 4.13 -23.96 9.21
CA ARG A 7 4.14 -24.96 10.26
C ARG A 7 5.41 -24.90 11.11
N ASP A 8 6.56 -24.71 10.48
CA ASP A 8 7.84 -24.61 11.18
C ASP A 8 7.96 -23.29 11.95
N ALA A 9 7.42 -22.18 11.41
CA ALA A 9 7.32 -20.90 12.08
C ALA A 9 6.42 -20.96 13.34
N LEU A 10 5.28 -21.66 13.27
CA LEU A 10 4.37 -21.84 14.42
C LEU A 10 4.97 -22.69 15.55
N LYS A 11 5.93 -23.56 15.27
CA LYS A 11 6.66 -24.31 16.30
C LYS A 11 7.57 -23.42 17.13
N VAL A 12 8.02 -22.29 16.61
CA VAL A 12 8.90 -21.35 17.29
C VAL A 12 8.08 -20.40 18.15
N LYS A 13 8.14 -20.50 19.48
CA LYS A 13 7.34 -19.71 20.43
C LYS A 13 7.41 -18.19 20.16
N MET A 14 8.60 -17.66 19.87
CA MET A 14 8.80 -16.24 19.59
C MET A 14 8.06 -15.80 18.31
N VAL A 15 8.17 -16.57 17.23
CA VAL A 15 7.54 -16.28 15.93
C VAL A 15 6.03 -16.48 16.02
N ARG A 16 5.60 -17.54 16.70
CA ARG A 16 4.18 -17.81 16.97
C ARG A 16 3.52 -16.66 17.70
N ASN A 17 4.13 -16.13 18.75
CA ASN A 17 3.57 -15.01 19.51
C ASN A 17 3.44 -13.74 18.66
N LYS A 18 4.41 -13.47 17.78
CA LYS A 18 4.34 -12.34 16.83
C LYS A 18 3.19 -12.49 15.84
N ILE A 19 3.02 -13.69 15.28
CA ILE A 19 1.93 -13.99 14.34
C ILE A 19 0.57 -13.87 15.06
N LEU A 20 0.42 -14.45 16.24
CA LEU A 20 -0.81 -14.37 17.02
C LEU A 20 -1.17 -12.93 17.40
N LEU A 21 -0.19 -12.13 17.81
CA LEU A 21 -0.38 -10.71 18.10
C LEU A 21 -0.88 -9.96 16.85
N SER A 22 -0.25 -10.20 15.69
CA SER A 22 -0.68 -9.56 14.44
C SER A 22 -2.11 -9.94 14.07
N ILE A 23 -2.47 -11.22 14.15
CA ILE A 23 -3.83 -11.71 13.90
C ILE A 23 -4.82 -11.08 14.87
N PHE A 24 -4.48 -11.01 16.17
CA PHE A 24 -5.34 -10.39 17.18
C PHE A 24 -5.59 -8.90 16.87
N ILE A 25 -4.56 -8.15 16.52
CA ILE A 25 -4.69 -6.73 16.15
C ILE A 25 -5.56 -6.56 14.89
N LEU A 26 -5.39 -7.44 13.89
CA LEU A 26 -6.22 -7.42 12.67
C LEU A 26 -7.70 -7.77 12.97
N LEU A 27 -7.97 -8.65 13.93
CA LEU A 27 -9.34 -8.93 14.40
C LEU A 27 -9.95 -7.70 15.09
N VAL A 28 -9.19 -7.01 15.96
CA VAL A 28 -9.63 -5.76 16.60
C VAL A 28 -9.93 -4.70 15.54
N PHE A 29 -9.06 -4.54 14.54
CA PHE A 29 -9.31 -3.66 13.41
C PHE A 29 -10.60 -4.04 12.69
N ARG A 30 -10.82 -5.33 12.41
CA ARG A 30 -12.02 -5.80 11.71
C ARG A 30 -13.31 -5.54 12.49
N ILE A 31 -13.31 -5.74 13.81
CA ILE A 31 -14.44 -5.39 14.66
C ILE A 31 -14.76 -3.89 14.58
N GLY A 32 -13.72 -3.05 14.64
CA GLY A 32 -13.87 -1.60 14.55
C GLY A 32 -14.44 -1.09 13.21
N THR A 33 -14.23 -1.82 12.10
CA THR A 33 -14.83 -1.47 10.80
C THR A 33 -16.35 -1.66 10.74
N HIS A 34 -16.96 -2.31 11.72
CA HIS A 34 -18.41 -2.49 11.82
C HIS A 34 -19.07 -1.51 12.80
N ILE A 35 -18.30 -0.74 13.57
CA ILE A 35 -18.83 0.26 14.51
C ILE A 35 -19.14 1.54 13.73
N THR A 36 -20.40 1.80 13.45
CA THR A 36 -20.85 2.99 12.71
C THR A 36 -20.72 4.26 13.53
N VAL A 37 -20.40 5.38 12.85
CA VAL A 37 -20.36 6.70 13.50
C VAL A 37 -21.76 7.15 13.90
N PRO A 38 -21.98 7.61 15.14
CA PRO A 38 -23.29 8.09 15.59
C PRO A 38 -23.75 9.31 14.78
N GLY A 39 -25.04 9.41 14.52
CA GLY A 39 -25.63 10.53 13.78
C GLY A 39 -25.64 10.37 12.24
N ILE A 40 -25.18 9.24 11.72
CA ILE A 40 -25.17 8.90 10.29
C ILE A 40 -26.36 8.02 9.92
N ASN A 41 -26.91 8.24 8.73
CA ASN A 41 -27.93 7.40 8.14
C ASN A 41 -27.29 6.41 7.16
N VAL A 42 -27.07 5.17 7.60
CA VAL A 42 -26.39 4.13 6.80
C VAL A 42 -27.18 3.76 5.53
N LYS A 43 -28.52 3.87 5.55
CA LYS A 43 -29.36 3.59 4.36
C LYS A 43 -29.05 4.52 3.17
N SER A 44 -28.62 5.74 3.45
CA SER A 44 -28.22 6.70 2.40
C SER A 44 -26.93 6.25 1.69
N LEU A 45 -26.05 5.51 2.36
CA LEU A 45 -24.80 4.99 1.79
C LEU A 45 -25.03 3.78 0.88
N GLU A 46 -26.03 2.95 1.17
CA GLU A 46 -26.38 1.81 0.31
C GLU A 46 -26.82 2.27 -1.08
N GLN A 47 -27.49 3.43 -1.15
CA GLN A 47 -27.91 4.04 -2.41
C GLN A 47 -26.77 4.68 -3.20
N MET A 48 -25.64 4.98 -2.53
CA MET A 48 -24.44 5.56 -3.14
C MET A 48 -23.42 4.50 -3.59
N GLY A 49 -23.73 3.21 -3.45
CA GLY A 49 -22.80 2.08 -3.54
C GLY A 49 -22.08 1.87 -4.88
N GLU A 50 -22.41 2.64 -5.93
CA GLU A 50 -21.80 2.50 -7.27
C GLU A 50 -20.77 3.59 -7.63
N LEU A 51 -20.48 4.53 -6.73
CA LEU A 51 -19.49 5.55 -7.03
C LEU A 51 -18.06 4.96 -7.02
N PRO A 52 -17.32 5.05 -8.13
CA PRO A 52 -15.97 4.46 -8.24
C PRO A 52 -14.98 4.94 -7.20
N PHE A 53 -15.11 6.20 -6.81
CA PHE A 53 -14.34 6.84 -5.76
C PHE A 53 -14.55 6.16 -4.37
N LEU A 54 -15.79 5.77 -4.06
CA LEU A 54 -16.12 5.02 -2.83
C LEU A 54 -15.44 3.67 -2.77
N ASN A 55 -15.39 2.97 -3.90
CA ASN A 55 -14.75 1.67 -3.97
C ASN A 55 -13.25 1.74 -3.66
N MET A 56 -12.57 2.80 -4.13
CA MET A 56 -11.16 2.99 -3.83
C MET A 56 -10.91 3.32 -2.35
N LEU A 57 -11.73 4.20 -1.75
CA LEU A 57 -11.68 4.46 -0.31
C LEU A 57 -11.99 3.20 0.51
N ASN A 58 -12.96 2.39 0.07
CA ASN A 58 -13.28 1.13 0.71
C ASN A 58 -12.12 0.14 0.69
N LEU A 59 -11.35 0.06 -0.39
CA LEU A 59 -10.18 -0.80 -0.47
C LEU A 59 -9.11 -0.43 0.57
N VAL A 60 -8.80 0.86 0.69
CA VAL A 60 -7.77 1.34 1.63
C VAL A 60 -8.26 1.31 3.08
N SER A 61 -9.56 1.51 3.31
CA SER A 61 -10.17 1.47 4.65
C SER A 61 -10.65 0.07 5.09
N GLY A 62 -10.51 -0.95 4.23
CA GLY A 62 -10.95 -2.31 4.55
C GLY A 62 -12.47 -2.47 4.63
N ASN A 63 -13.20 -1.86 3.70
CA ASN A 63 -14.67 -1.79 3.66
C ASN A 63 -15.31 -0.99 4.82
N ALA A 64 -14.50 -0.30 5.62
CA ALA A 64 -14.98 0.51 6.73
C ALA A 64 -15.85 1.70 6.26
N MET A 65 -15.56 2.21 5.06
CA MET A 65 -16.29 3.35 4.47
C MET A 65 -17.71 2.97 4.06
N ARG A 66 -17.95 1.75 3.60
CA ARG A 66 -19.29 1.25 3.24
C ARG A 66 -20.26 1.34 4.42
N ASN A 67 -19.77 1.15 5.63
CA ASN A 67 -20.56 1.24 6.86
C ASN A 67 -20.44 2.60 7.54
N PHE A 68 -19.69 3.55 6.96
CA PHE A 68 -19.27 4.80 7.59
C PHE A 68 -18.85 4.59 9.04
N SER A 69 -17.94 3.66 9.23
CA SER A 69 -17.48 3.25 10.56
C SER A 69 -16.49 4.25 11.15
N VAL A 70 -16.21 4.13 12.43
CA VAL A 70 -15.17 4.91 13.11
C VAL A 70 -13.82 4.79 12.41
N PHE A 71 -13.53 3.66 11.75
CA PHE A 71 -12.29 3.39 11.02
C PHE A 71 -12.39 3.69 9.51
N SER A 72 -13.41 4.44 9.06
CA SER A 72 -13.62 4.73 7.62
C SER A 72 -12.45 5.42 6.93
N MET A 73 -11.71 6.28 7.64
CA MET A 73 -10.51 6.91 7.10
C MET A 73 -9.32 5.94 6.95
N GLY A 74 -9.35 4.82 7.68
CA GLY A 74 -8.28 3.82 7.68
C GLY A 74 -6.90 4.43 7.95
N VAL A 75 -5.89 3.97 7.21
CA VAL A 75 -4.50 4.45 7.28
C VAL A 75 -4.18 5.52 6.22
N SER A 76 -5.16 5.93 5.39
CA SER A 76 -4.95 6.85 4.26
C SER A 76 -4.29 8.19 4.67
N PRO A 77 -4.75 8.90 5.74
CA PRO A 77 -4.11 10.15 6.15
C PRO A 77 -2.66 9.97 6.59
N TYR A 78 -2.34 8.83 7.21
CA TYR A 78 -0.97 8.51 7.62
C TYR A 78 -0.06 8.25 6.42
N ILE A 79 -0.55 7.53 5.40
CA ILE A 79 0.19 7.30 4.16
C ILE A 79 0.50 8.65 3.50
N THR A 80 -0.50 9.52 3.35
CA THR A 80 -0.32 10.86 2.77
C THR A 80 0.70 11.69 3.57
N ALA A 81 0.60 11.69 4.90
CA ALA A 81 1.57 12.38 5.77
C ALA A 81 2.98 11.82 5.61
N SER A 82 3.12 10.49 5.50
CA SER A 82 4.40 9.83 5.28
C SER A 82 5.05 10.25 3.96
N ILE A 83 4.24 10.38 2.88
CA ILE A 83 4.70 10.90 1.59
C ILE A 83 5.24 12.32 1.75
N VAL A 84 4.45 13.19 2.37
CA VAL A 84 4.83 14.60 2.59
C VAL A 84 6.15 14.68 3.36
N VAL A 85 6.29 13.93 4.45
CA VAL A 85 7.53 13.91 5.26
C VAL A 85 8.72 13.39 4.46
N GLN A 86 8.54 12.33 3.65
CA GLN A 86 9.61 11.79 2.80
C GLN A 86 10.03 12.79 1.71
N LEU A 87 9.10 13.50 1.10
CA LEU A 87 9.41 14.57 0.15
C LEU A 87 10.16 15.72 0.83
N LEU A 88 9.75 16.11 2.05
CA LEU A 88 10.44 17.18 2.80
C LEU A 88 11.87 16.80 3.21
N GLN A 89 12.19 15.50 3.30
CA GLN A 89 13.56 15.02 3.55
C GLN A 89 14.49 15.17 2.34
N MET A 90 13.97 15.42 1.13
CA MET A 90 14.75 15.55 -0.10
C MET A 90 15.16 17.01 -0.36
N ASP A 91 16.01 17.54 0.51
CA ASP A 91 16.59 18.88 0.41
C ASP A 91 15.60 20.05 0.33
N ILE A 92 14.29 19.81 0.63
CA ILE A 92 13.29 20.88 0.68
C ILE A 92 13.37 21.64 2.00
N LEU A 93 13.45 20.90 3.13
CA LEU A 93 13.57 21.51 4.47
C LEU A 93 14.83 21.00 5.19
N PRO A 94 15.82 21.88 5.46
CA PRO A 94 17.10 21.48 6.06
C PRO A 94 16.96 20.67 7.35
N LYS A 95 15.98 21.01 8.22
CA LYS A 95 15.72 20.27 9.46
C LYS A 95 15.33 18.80 9.21
N PHE A 96 14.52 18.52 8.19
CA PHE A 96 14.10 17.15 7.86
C PHE A 96 15.25 16.35 7.27
N VAL A 97 16.11 17.00 6.48
CA VAL A 97 17.34 16.41 5.95
C VAL A 97 18.29 16.03 7.07
N GLU A 98 18.52 16.93 8.05
CA GLU A 98 19.34 16.65 9.22
C GLU A 98 18.81 15.48 10.03
N TRP A 99 17.49 15.43 10.28
CA TRP A 99 16.88 14.30 10.97
C TRP A 99 17.06 12.99 10.20
N GLY A 100 16.99 13.01 8.87
CA GLY A 100 17.29 11.83 8.03
C GLY A 100 18.72 11.31 8.18
N LYS A 101 19.68 12.19 8.51
CA LYS A 101 21.10 11.86 8.74
C LYS A 101 21.39 11.41 10.19
N GLN A 102 20.55 11.75 11.17
CA GLN A 102 20.74 11.48 12.61
C GLN A 102 20.47 10.01 13.02
N GLY A 103 20.23 9.09 12.08
CA GLY A 103 19.98 7.68 12.38
C GLY A 103 18.67 7.44 13.16
N GLU A 104 18.72 6.65 14.24
CA GLU A 104 17.51 6.26 14.98
C GLU A 104 16.80 7.42 15.69
N VAL A 105 17.58 8.36 16.23
CA VAL A 105 17.03 9.54 16.91
C VAL A 105 16.27 10.43 15.93
N GLY A 106 16.85 10.67 14.76
CA GLY A 106 16.20 11.43 13.70
C GLY A 106 14.96 10.73 13.15
N ARG A 107 15.01 9.41 12.99
CA ARG A 107 13.86 8.61 12.57
C ARG A 107 12.67 8.73 13.52
N ARG A 108 12.92 8.76 14.83
CA ARG A 108 11.85 9.00 15.82
C ARG A 108 11.20 10.38 15.66
N LYS A 109 12.00 11.43 15.41
CA LYS A 109 11.48 12.79 15.15
C LYS A 109 10.65 12.84 13.88
N LEU A 110 11.11 12.19 12.82
CA LEU A 110 10.36 12.09 11.55
C LEU A 110 9.03 11.36 11.72
N ASN A 111 9.00 10.25 12.47
CA ASN A 111 7.78 9.54 12.79
C ASN A 111 6.81 10.41 13.61
N GLN A 112 7.30 11.20 14.55
CA GLN A 112 6.47 12.15 15.29
C GLN A 112 5.88 13.23 14.37
N ALA A 113 6.69 13.82 13.48
CA ALA A 113 6.21 14.78 12.50
C ALA A 113 5.14 14.18 11.60
N THR A 114 5.34 12.93 11.13
CA THR A 114 4.35 12.20 10.33
C THR A 114 3.03 12.04 11.09
N ARG A 115 3.07 11.71 12.38
CA ARG A 115 1.86 11.58 13.21
C ARG A 115 1.10 12.91 13.35
N TYR A 116 1.80 14.04 13.59
CA TYR A 116 1.14 15.34 13.67
C TYR A 116 0.52 15.77 12.35
N ILE A 117 1.25 15.59 11.24
CA ILE A 117 0.74 15.91 9.91
C ILE A 117 -0.45 14.99 9.58
N SER A 118 -0.39 13.70 9.92
CA SER A 118 -1.48 12.77 9.68
C SER A 118 -2.73 13.10 10.48
N LEU A 119 -2.60 13.58 11.71
CA LEU A 119 -3.71 14.03 12.55
C LEU A 119 -4.43 15.23 11.90
N PHE A 120 -3.65 16.22 11.46
CA PHE A 120 -4.20 17.39 10.77
C PHE A 120 -4.91 17.00 9.46
N LEU A 121 -4.25 16.19 8.64
CA LEU A 121 -4.82 15.71 7.37
C LEU A 121 -6.07 14.86 7.60
N ALA A 122 -6.06 13.97 8.60
CA ALA A 122 -7.23 13.17 8.94
C ALA A 122 -8.43 14.04 9.32
N PHE A 123 -8.21 15.11 10.09
CA PHE A 123 -9.27 16.01 10.49
C PHE A 123 -9.87 16.77 9.31
N VAL A 124 -9.03 17.33 8.45
CA VAL A 124 -9.48 18.05 7.24
C VAL A 124 -10.20 17.10 6.27
N GLN A 125 -9.63 15.93 6.01
CA GLN A 125 -10.22 14.93 5.11
C GLN A 125 -11.53 14.36 5.65
N SER A 126 -11.65 14.12 6.95
CA SER A 126 -12.88 13.57 7.55
C SER A 126 -14.06 14.52 7.42
N ILE A 127 -13.83 15.83 7.63
CA ILE A 127 -14.86 16.85 7.42
C ILE A 127 -15.19 16.93 5.93
N GLY A 128 -14.19 16.96 5.05
CA GLY A 128 -14.36 17.02 3.61
C GLY A 128 -15.18 15.85 3.05
N ILE A 129 -14.86 14.62 3.48
CA ILE A 129 -15.59 13.42 3.09
C ILE A 129 -17.04 13.48 3.59
N THR A 130 -17.25 13.80 4.87
CA THR A 130 -18.60 13.86 5.45
C THR A 130 -19.48 14.91 4.76
N ALA A 131 -18.93 16.09 4.48
CA ALA A 131 -19.62 17.16 3.77
C ALA A 131 -19.88 16.78 2.29
N GLY A 132 -18.87 16.21 1.61
CA GLY A 132 -18.98 15.76 0.23
C GLY A 132 -20.06 14.69 0.04
N PHE A 133 -20.12 13.70 0.95
CA PHE A 133 -21.18 12.70 0.91
C PHE A 133 -22.56 13.26 1.19
N ASN A 134 -22.68 14.22 2.08
CA ASN A 134 -23.97 14.84 2.37
C ASN A 134 -24.49 15.68 1.18
N THR A 135 -23.62 16.21 0.33
CA THR A 135 -24.01 16.94 -0.89
C THR A 135 -24.31 16.04 -2.08
N LEU A 136 -23.66 14.86 -2.15
CA LEU A 136 -23.84 13.91 -3.25
C LEU A 136 -25.02 12.95 -3.04
N SER A 137 -25.44 12.72 -1.79
CA SER A 137 -26.56 11.84 -1.51
C SER A 137 -27.91 12.52 -1.73
N SER A 138 -28.82 11.85 -2.41
CA SER A 138 -30.22 12.26 -2.55
C SER A 138 -30.98 12.25 -1.20
N VAL A 139 -30.48 11.51 -0.23
CA VAL A 139 -30.99 11.42 1.15
C VAL A 139 -29.89 11.91 2.09
N ALA A 140 -30.21 12.85 2.98
CA ALA A 140 -29.25 13.41 3.92
C ALA A 140 -28.48 12.31 4.70
N LEU A 141 -27.18 12.26 4.51
CA LEU A 141 -26.29 11.33 5.22
C LEU A 141 -26.26 11.67 6.72
N VAL A 142 -26.15 12.95 7.03
CA VAL A 142 -26.11 13.46 8.40
C VAL A 142 -27.52 13.83 8.84
N LYS A 143 -28.04 13.22 9.90
CA LYS A 143 -29.40 13.43 10.42
C LYS A 143 -29.70 14.90 10.76
N THR A 144 -28.72 15.60 11.29
CA THR A 144 -28.80 17.03 11.65
C THR A 144 -27.56 17.75 11.11
N PRO A 145 -27.63 18.41 9.94
CA PRO A 145 -26.48 19.03 9.29
C PRO A 145 -26.11 20.38 9.98
N ASN A 146 -25.54 20.31 11.17
CA ASN A 146 -25.02 21.46 11.92
C ASN A 146 -23.50 21.42 11.95
N VAL A 147 -22.84 22.58 12.05
CA VAL A 147 -21.37 22.69 12.17
C VAL A 147 -20.85 21.82 13.31
N GLN A 148 -21.54 21.81 14.44
CA GLN A 148 -21.18 20.96 15.60
C GLN A 148 -21.18 19.47 15.25
N THR A 149 -22.16 18.99 14.47
CA THR A 149 -22.25 17.60 14.05
C THR A 149 -21.10 17.23 13.10
N TYR A 150 -20.75 18.09 12.15
CA TYR A 150 -19.59 17.87 11.27
C TYR A 150 -18.27 17.83 12.05
N LEU A 151 -18.08 18.74 13.01
CA LEU A 151 -16.88 18.73 13.85
C LEU A 151 -16.81 17.48 14.72
N LEU A 152 -17.95 17.04 15.27
CA LEU A 152 -18.00 15.81 16.08
C LEU A 152 -17.69 14.57 15.25
N ILE A 153 -18.30 14.43 14.07
CA ILE A 153 -18.03 13.33 13.15
C ILE A 153 -16.55 13.38 12.72
N GLY A 154 -16.06 14.58 12.39
CA GLY A 154 -14.66 14.80 12.05
C GLY A 154 -13.70 14.36 13.16
N ALA A 155 -13.98 14.69 14.41
CA ALA A 155 -13.19 14.27 15.56
C ALA A 155 -13.22 12.74 15.77
N ILE A 156 -14.40 12.11 15.62
CA ILE A 156 -14.55 10.65 15.76
C ILE A 156 -13.74 9.93 14.68
N LEU A 157 -13.88 10.31 13.41
CA LEU A 157 -13.16 9.70 12.29
C LEU A 157 -11.65 9.91 12.40
N THR A 158 -11.20 11.09 12.84
CA THR A 158 -9.79 11.39 13.09
C THR A 158 -9.23 10.50 14.19
N THR A 159 -9.95 10.38 15.31
CA THR A 159 -9.57 9.50 16.40
C THR A 159 -9.48 8.06 15.93
N GLY A 160 -10.47 7.60 15.15
CA GLY A 160 -10.47 6.26 14.54
C GLY A 160 -9.24 6.02 13.67
N SER A 161 -8.89 6.96 12.78
CA SER A 161 -7.69 6.87 11.94
C SER A 161 -6.40 6.82 12.77
N MET A 162 -6.30 7.60 13.83
CA MET A 162 -5.15 7.55 14.74
C MET A 162 -5.04 6.20 15.46
N VAL A 163 -6.16 5.63 15.90
CA VAL A 163 -6.19 4.28 16.49
C VAL A 163 -5.74 3.23 15.48
N VAL A 164 -6.23 3.28 14.24
CA VAL A 164 -5.82 2.34 13.18
C VAL A 164 -4.32 2.47 12.88
N THR A 165 -3.81 3.69 12.81
CA THR A 165 -2.36 3.95 12.64
C THR A 165 -1.56 3.36 13.80
N TRP A 166 -1.99 3.58 15.04
CA TRP A 166 -1.35 3.01 16.22
C TRP A 166 -1.37 1.46 16.21
N LEU A 167 -2.49 0.84 15.81
CA LEU A 167 -2.57 -0.60 15.61
C LEU A 167 -1.56 -1.09 14.57
N GLY A 168 -1.39 -0.37 13.46
CA GLY A 168 -0.37 -0.64 12.46
C GLY A 168 1.04 -0.57 13.02
N GLU A 169 1.35 0.46 13.81
CA GLU A 169 2.66 0.59 14.47
C GLU A 169 2.92 -0.56 15.45
N GLN A 170 1.91 -1.01 16.23
CA GLN A 170 2.06 -2.17 17.12
C GLN A 170 2.38 -3.46 16.34
N ILE A 171 1.78 -3.66 15.14
CA ILE A 171 2.14 -4.79 14.28
C ILE A 171 3.58 -4.66 13.81
N THR A 172 4.02 -3.47 13.39
CA THR A 172 5.38 -3.23 12.89
C THR A 172 6.44 -3.47 13.98
N ASP A 173 6.19 -2.98 15.20
CA ASP A 173 7.16 -3.04 16.30
C ASP A 173 7.20 -4.42 16.97
N LYS A 174 6.05 -5.00 17.27
CA LYS A 174 5.94 -6.21 18.11
C LYS A 174 5.41 -7.42 17.36
N GLY A 175 4.79 -7.22 16.23
CA GLY A 175 4.13 -8.25 15.44
C GLY A 175 5.01 -8.76 14.29
N PHE A 176 4.35 -8.98 13.18
CA PHE A 176 4.88 -9.60 11.97
C PHE A 176 4.51 -8.76 10.74
N GLY A 177 5.50 -8.41 9.93
CA GLY A 177 5.32 -7.61 8.72
C GLY A 177 5.31 -6.09 8.96
N ASN A 178 5.07 -5.35 7.88
CA ASN A 178 4.79 -3.93 7.94
C ASN A 178 3.32 -3.74 8.32
N GLY A 179 3.04 -3.14 9.48
CA GLY A 179 1.70 -3.07 10.03
C GLY A 179 0.70 -2.30 9.17
N VAL A 180 1.11 -1.20 8.53
CA VAL A 180 0.25 -0.44 7.61
C VAL A 180 -0.14 -1.31 6.42
N SER A 181 0.83 -1.99 5.79
CA SER A 181 0.58 -2.92 4.69
C SER A 181 -0.31 -4.09 5.10
N MET A 182 -0.13 -4.61 6.33
CA MET A 182 -0.94 -5.71 6.87
C MET A 182 -2.40 -5.30 7.14
N ILE A 183 -2.65 -4.06 7.57
CA ILE A 183 -4.01 -3.53 7.73
C ILE A 183 -4.71 -3.41 6.37
N ILE A 184 -4.01 -2.86 5.36
CA ILE A 184 -4.55 -2.78 3.99
C ILE A 184 -4.80 -4.18 3.42
N PHE A 185 -3.86 -5.10 3.62
CA PHE A 185 -3.99 -6.51 3.22
C PHE A 185 -5.23 -7.17 3.84
N ALA A 186 -5.46 -6.99 5.15
CA ALA A 186 -6.65 -7.52 5.82
C ALA A 186 -7.95 -6.89 5.27
N GLY A 187 -7.90 -5.59 4.93
CA GLY A 187 -9.00 -4.89 4.26
C GLY A 187 -9.34 -5.50 2.90
N ILE A 188 -8.33 -5.73 2.07
CA ILE A 188 -8.49 -6.33 0.74
C ILE A 188 -9.04 -7.75 0.84
N ILE A 189 -8.49 -8.58 1.72
CA ILE A 189 -9.00 -9.96 1.93
C ILE A 189 -10.47 -9.94 2.34
N SER A 190 -10.86 -9.00 3.18
CA SER A 190 -12.24 -8.90 3.66
C SER A 190 -13.25 -8.50 2.57
N SER A 191 -12.79 -7.91 1.47
CA SER A 191 -13.63 -7.54 0.32
C SER A 191 -13.80 -8.67 -0.70
N ILE A 192 -12.94 -9.71 -0.66
CA ILE A 192 -13.00 -10.84 -1.61
C ILE A 192 -14.35 -11.58 -1.59
N PRO A 193 -14.94 -11.94 -0.41
CA PRO A 193 -16.23 -12.61 -0.39
C PRO A 193 -17.35 -11.79 -1.06
N SER A 194 -17.39 -10.47 -0.82
CA SER A 194 -18.39 -9.61 -1.45
C SER A 194 -18.17 -9.47 -2.96
N ALA A 195 -16.93 -9.43 -3.41
CA ALA A 195 -16.62 -9.43 -4.84
C ALA A 195 -17.07 -10.73 -5.52
N ILE A 196 -16.89 -11.88 -4.88
CA ILE A 196 -17.35 -13.18 -5.40
C ILE A 196 -18.89 -13.23 -5.47
N THR A 197 -19.60 -12.73 -4.46
CA THR A 197 -21.08 -12.68 -4.49
C THR A 197 -21.57 -11.77 -5.62
N THR A 198 -20.96 -10.60 -5.82
CA THR A 198 -21.31 -9.69 -6.91
C THR A 198 -21.08 -10.34 -8.28
N ILE A 199 -19.94 -11.04 -8.49
CA ILE A 199 -19.67 -11.78 -9.72
C ILE A 199 -20.76 -12.84 -9.95
N TYR A 200 -21.16 -13.56 -8.90
CA TYR A 200 -22.20 -14.58 -9.03
C TYR A 200 -23.55 -13.95 -9.40
N GLU A 201 -23.94 -12.86 -8.75
CA GLU A 201 -25.19 -12.16 -9.05
C GLU A 201 -25.21 -11.56 -10.46
N ASP A 202 -24.14 -10.87 -10.87
CA ASP A 202 -24.06 -10.20 -12.19
C ASP A 202 -24.03 -11.18 -13.35
N PHE A 203 -23.35 -12.34 -13.20
CA PHE A 203 -23.14 -13.28 -14.32
C PHE A 203 -24.04 -14.50 -14.30
N PHE A 204 -24.70 -14.85 -13.18
CA PHE A 204 -25.50 -16.06 -13.09
C PHE A 204 -26.94 -15.81 -12.64
N VAL A 205 -27.22 -14.79 -11.84
CA VAL A 205 -28.59 -14.51 -11.35
C VAL A 205 -29.31 -13.54 -12.28
N ASN A 206 -28.67 -12.44 -12.66
CA ASN A 206 -29.27 -11.35 -13.42
C ASN A 206 -29.21 -11.53 -14.93
N VAL A 207 -28.74 -12.69 -15.43
CA VAL A 207 -28.54 -12.95 -16.87
C VAL A 207 -29.68 -13.80 -17.43
N ARG A 208 -30.12 -13.44 -18.66
CA ARG A 208 -31.12 -14.25 -19.41
C ARG A 208 -30.57 -15.65 -19.71
N SER A 209 -31.43 -16.67 -19.63
CA SER A 209 -31.06 -18.08 -19.80
C SER A 209 -30.28 -18.38 -21.07
N SER A 210 -30.45 -17.59 -22.15
CA SER A 210 -29.74 -17.74 -23.42
C SER A 210 -28.28 -17.29 -23.39
N ALA A 211 -27.87 -16.51 -22.37
CA ALA A 211 -26.51 -15.95 -22.25
C ALA A 211 -25.66 -16.67 -21.18
N ILE A 212 -26.21 -17.65 -20.47
CA ILE A 212 -25.53 -18.34 -19.36
C ILE A 212 -24.22 -19.01 -19.84
N THR A 213 -24.18 -19.61 -21.03
CA THR A 213 -22.96 -20.22 -21.57
C THR A 213 -21.85 -19.21 -21.78
N ASN A 214 -22.18 -18.00 -22.25
CA ASN A 214 -21.20 -16.93 -22.41
C ASN A 214 -20.69 -16.44 -21.03
N SER A 215 -21.53 -16.44 -20.01
CA SER A 215 -21.15 -16.08 -18.64
C SER A 215 -20.12 -17.06 -18.05
N TYR A 216 -20.26 -18.37 -18.28
CA TYR A 216 -19.25 -19.35 -17.85
C TYR A 216 -17.91 -19.13 -18.53
N ILE A 217 -17.90 -18.88 -19.85
CA ILE A 217 -16.67 -18.59 -20.59
C ILE A 217 -16.02 -17.32 -20.06
N PHE A 218 -16.81 -16.28 -19.84
CA PHE A 218 -16.33 -14.99 -19.36
C PHE A 218 -15.72 -15.10 -17.95
N VAL A 219 -16.39 -15.73 -17.00
CA VAL A 219 -15.88 -15.97 -15.65
C VAL A 219 -14.63 -16.83 -15.68
N GLY A 220 -14.56 -17.84 -16.58
CA GLY A 220 -13.36 -18.63 -16.80
C GLY A 220 -12.17 -17.78 -17.27
N ILE A 221 -12.37 -16.89 -18.25
CA ILE A 221 -11.35 -15.96 -18.74
C ILE A 221 -10.90 -15.01 -17.61
N LEU A 222 -11.84 -14.49 -16.81
CA LEU A 222 -11.54 -13.60 -15.68
C LEU A 222 -10.66 -14.29 -14.64
N ILE A 223 -10.97 -15.54 -14.29
CA ILE A 223 -10.15 -16.34 -13.34
C ILE A 223 -8.74 -16.53 -13.90
N VAL A 224 -8.62 -16.92 -15.18
CA VAL A 224 -7.30 -17.09 -15.83
C VAL A 224 -6.53 -15.78 -15.85
N ALA A 225 -7.18 -14.65 -16.15
CA ALA A 225 -6.55 -13.33 -16.13
C ALA A 225 -6.03 -12.95 -14.74
N VAL A 226 -6.83 -13.16 -13.68
CA VAL A 226 -6.40 -12.91 -12.29
C VAL A 226 -5.21 -13.81 -11.93
N LEU A 227 -5.24 -15.08 -12.25
CA LEU A 227 -4.13 -16.02 -12.01
C LEU A 227 -2.86 -15.60 -12.78
N ALA A 228 -2.99 -15.15 -14.02
CA ALA A 228 -1.89 -14.63 -14.81
C ALA A 228 -1.27 -13.38 -14.15
N ILE A 229 -2.10 -12.42 -13.70
CA ILE A 229 -1.64 -11.23 -12.98
C ILE A 229 -0.88 -11.64 -11.70
N VAL A 230 -1.44 -12.57 -10.92
CA VAL A 230 -0.79 -13.07 -9.69
C VAL A 230 0.56 -13.69 -10.01
N PHE A 231 0.64 -14.52 -11.04
CA PHE A 231 1.87 -15.19 -11.48
C PHE A 231 2.94 -14.18 -11.91
N PHE A 232 2.61 -13.27 -12.84
CA PHE A 232 3.55 -12.25 -13.33
C PHE A 232 4.01 -11.30 -12.22
N THR A 233 3.09 -10.87 -11.36
CA THR A 233 3.43 -9.99 -10.22
C THR A 233 4.38 -10.70 -9.26
N THR A 234 4.10 -11.96 -8.91
CA THR A 234 4.95 -12.74 -8.01
C THR A 234 6.34 -12.96 -8.63
N PHE A 235 6.39 -13.26 -9.93
CA PHE A 235 7.64 -13.47 -10.65
C PHE A 235 8.53 -12.23 -10.62
N ILE A 236 8.00 -11.07 -10.96
CA ILE A 236 8.77 -9.81 -10.97
C ILE A 236 9.13 -9.34 -9.55
N GLN A 237 8.23 -9.50 -8.58
CA GLN A 237 8.50 -9.10 -7.19
C GLN A 237 9.56 -9.98 -6.50
N GLN A 238 9.73 -11.21 -6.94
CA GLN A 238 10.78 -12.11 -6.43
C GLN A 238 12.09 -12.02 -7.22
N ALA A 239 12.06 -11.43 -8.42
CA ALA A 239 13.23 -11.32 -9.26
C ALA A 239 14.30 -10.44 -8.62
N GLU A 240 15.53 -10.96 -8.55
CA GLU A 240 16.69 -10.30 -7.95
C GLU A 240 17.87 -10.29 -8.94
N TYR A 241 18.48 -9.13 -9.06
CA TYR A 241 19.77 -8.97 -9.76
C TYR A 241 20.91 -9.17 -8.75
N LYS A 242 21.77 -10.15 -8.98
CA LYS A 242 22.85 -10.51 -8.07
C LYS A 242 24.16 -9.85 -8.52
N ILE A 243 24.64 -8.87 -7.74
CA ILE A 243 25.93 -8.20 -7.99
C ILE A 243 27.01 -9.02 -7.27
N PRO A 244 28.05 -9.53 -7.98
CA PRO A 244 29.15 -10.22 -7.34
C PRO A 244 29.96 -9.25 -6.48
N ILE A 245 30.31 -9.67 -5.26
CA ILE A 245 31.13 -8.92 -4.32
C ILE A 245 32.30 -9.82 -3.88
N GLN A 246 33.47 -9.24 -3.76
CA GLN A 246 34.66 -9.90 -3.21
C GLN A 246 35.08 -9.19 -1.93
N TYR A 247 35.53 -9.97 -0.96
CA TYR A 247 36.07 -9.48 0.30
C TYR A 247 37.60 -9.50 0.24
N THR A 248 38.23 -8.40 0.68
CA THR A 248 39.70 -8.28 0.70
C THR A 248 40.30 -9.07 1.87
N LYS A 249 39.54 -9.26 2.96
CA LYS A 249 39.98 -10.07 4.11
C LYS A 249 39.65 -11.55 3.90
N LEU A 250 40.67 -12.37 3.75
CA LEU A 250 40.57 -13.83 3.82
C LEU A 250 40.27 -14.25 5.26
N VAL A 251 39.01 -14.57 5.55
CA VAL A 251 38.66 -15.29 6.78
C VAL A 251 38.76 -16.79 6.46
N GLN A 252 39.62 -17.51 7.18
CA GLN A 252 39.77 -18.96 6.98
C GLN A 252 38.40 -19.66 7.10
N GLY A 253 37.97 -20.32 6.01
CA GLY A 253 36.69 -21.06 5.96
C GLY A 253 35.47 -20.25 5.45
N ALA A 254 35.58 -18.96 5.15
CA ALA A 254 34.52 -18.22 4.53
C ALA A 254 34.67 -18.14 3.00
N PRO A 255 33.59 -18.22 2.21
CA PRO A 255 33.68 -18.03 0.75
C PRO A 255 34.19 -16.62 0.44
N THR A 256 35.23 -16.52 -0.36
CA THR A 256 35.85 -15.27 -0.81
C THR A 256 34.94 -14.43 -1.72
N SER A 257 33.91 -15.03 -2.27
CA SER A 257 32.93 -14.39 -3.15
C SER A 257 31.52 -14.50 -2.56
N SER A 258 30.85 -13.38 -2.54
CA SER A 258 29.42 -13.27 -2.14
C SER A 258 28.69 -12.47 -3.21
N TYR A 259 27.40 -12.28 -3.06
CA TYR A 259 26.64 -11.43 -3.97
C TYR A 259 25.70 -10.50 -3.18
N LEU A 260 25.52 -9.28 -3.68
CA LEU A 260 24.52 -8.33 -3.19
C LEU A 260 23.24 -8.50 -4.03
N PRO A 261 22.17 -9.02 -3.45
CA PRO A 261 20.91 -9.14 -4.17
C PRO A 261 20.21 -7.78 -4.23
N LEU A 262 19.91 -7.29 -5.42
CA LEU A 262 19.05 -6.13 -5.66
C LEU A 262 17.77 -6.61 -6.30
N LYS A 263 16.62 -6.25 -5.72
CA LYS A 263 15.31 -6.54 -6.32
C LYS A 263 15.17 -5.81 -7.66
N VAL A 264 14.52 -6.42 -8.65
CA VAL A 264 14.19 -5.77 -9.92
C VAL A 264 13.21 -4.61 -9.69
N ASN A 265 12.32 -4.75 -8.73
CA ASN A 265 11.48 -3.66 -8.25
C ASN A 265 11.85 -3.33 -6.79
N PRO A 266 12.87 -2.48 -6.53
CA PRO A 266 13.26 -2.12 -5.17
C PRO A 266 12.19 -1.30 -4.46
N ALA A 267 11.45 -0.47 -5.21
CA ALA A 267 10.38 0.38 -4.68
C ALA A 267 9.16 -0.40 -4.16
N GLY A 268 9.00 -1.67 -4.57
CA GLY A 268 7.86 -2.49 -4.17
C GLY A 268 6.54 -1.94 -4.72
N VAL A 269 5.49 -1.91 -3.90
CA VAL A 269 4.16 -1.39 -4.26
C VAL A 269 3.88 0.01 -3.73
N ILE A 270 4.79 0.58 -2.94
CA ILE A 270 4.61 1.89 -2.30
C ILE A 270 4.35 3.01 -3.32
N PRO A 271 5.03 3.07 -4.49
CA PRO A 271 4.75 4.08 -5.51
C PRO A 271 3.30 4.08 -5.99
N VAL A 272 2.69 2.90 -6.11
CA VAL A 272 1.30 2.76 -6.54
C VAL A 272 0.34 3.28 -5.46
N ILE A 273 0.63 3.00 -4.18
CA ILE A 273 -0.13 3.53 -3.06
C ILE A 273 -0.01 5.07 -3.01
N PHE A 274 1.17 5.62 -3.29
CA PHE A 274 1.40 7.06 -3.32
C PHE A 274 0.64 7.73 -4.47
N ALA A 275 0.74 7.19 -5.68
CA ALA A 275 0.00 7.69 -6.83
C ALA A 275 -1.50 7.66 -6.57
N SER A 276 -2.03 6.56 -6.02
CA SER A 276 -3.45 6.45 -5.67
C SER A 276 -3.88 7.45 -4.59
N SER A 277 -3.05 7.67 -3.57
CA SER A 277 -3.35 8.64 -2.52
C SER A 277 -3.43 10.07 -3.06
N ILE A 278 -2.50 10.47 -3.96
CA ILE A 278 -2.51 11.80 -4.57
C ILE A 278 -3.72 12.00 -5.48
N THR A 279 -4.10 11.00 -6.26
CA THR A 279 -5.30 11.10 -7.12
C THR A 279 -6.60 11.13 -6.31
N THR A 280 -6.62 10.52 -5.13
CA THR A 280 -7.80 10.46 -4.25
C THR A 280 -8.02 11.76 -3.46
N ILE A 281 -6.95 12.47 -3.05
CA ILE A 281 -7.04 13.69 -2.24
C ILE A 281 -7.94 14.76 -2.87
N PRO A 282 -7.77 15.16 -4.14
CA PRO A 282 -8.64 16.17 -4.76
C PRO A 282 -10.09 15.71 -4.83
N SER A 283 -10.33 14.44 -5.15
CA SER A 283 -11.69 13.88 -5.21
C SER A 283 -12.41 13.90 -3.85
N THR A 284 -11.66 13.90 -2.74
CA THR A 284 -12.22 14.00 -1.39
C THR A 284 -12.43 15.44 -0.92
N ILE A 285 -11.58 16.36 -1.38
CA ILE A 285 -11.55 17.74 -0.87
C ILE A 285 -12.39 18.67 -1.75
N ILE A 286 -12.41 18.46 -3.06
CA ILE A 286 -13.13 19.33 -4.02
C ILE A 286 -14.63 19.47 -3.70
N PRO A 287 -15.40 18.41 -3.39
CA PRO A 287 -16.80 18.52 -3.05
C PRO A 287 -17.10 19.45 -1.86
N PHE A 288 -16.14 19.56 -0.93
CA PHE A 288 -16.26 20.50 0.21
C PHE A 288 -16.27 21.96 -0.22
N PHE A 289 -15.46 22.32 -1.23
CA PHE A 289 -15.38 23.71 -1.72
C PHE A 289 -16.49 24.07 -2.70
N GLN A 290 -17.12 23.08 -3.31
CA GLN A 290 -18.17 23.34 -4.32
C GLN A 290 -19.51 23.78 -3.69
N ASN A 291 -19.82 23.42 -2.43
CA ASN A 291 -21.06 23.82 -1.73
C ASN A 291 -22.31 23.80 -2.62
N GLY A 292 -22.45 22.80 -3.51
CA GLY A 292 -23.54 22.72 -4.48
C GLY A 292 -23.43 23.65 -5.68
N LYS A 293 -22.35 24.44 -5.85
CA LYS A 293 -22.06 25.24 -7.06
C LYS A 293 -20.87 24.63 -7.78
N GLU A 294 -21.04 24.31 -9.04
CA GLU A 294 -19.94 23.84 -9.88
C GLU A 294 -18.95 24.98 -10.13
N ILE A 295 -17.72 24.80 -9.64
CA ILE A 295 -16.60 25.70 -9.91
C ILE A 295 -15.81 25.08 -11.08
N PRO A 296 -15.84 25.70 -12.30
CA PRO A 296 -15.36 25.01 -13.52
C PRO A 296 -13.92 24.52 -13.49
N TRP A 297 -13.02 25.23 -12.80
CA TRP A 297 -11.62 24.81 -12.72
C TRP A 297 -11.42 23.63 -11.75
N LEU A 298 -12.22 23.55 -10.68
CA LEU A 298 -12.18 22.43 -9.72
C LEU A 298 -12.75 21.15 -10.35
N THR A 299 -13.83 21.29 -11.12
CA THR A 299 -14.42 20.16 -11.86
C THR A 299 -13.44 19.62 -12.90
N LYS A 300 -12.76 20.50 -13.65
CA LYS A 300 -11.69 20.09 -14.58
C LYS A 300 -10.53 19.39 -13.86
N LEU A 301 -10.11 19.88 -12.70
CA LEU A 301 -9.05 19.25 -11.90
C LEU A 301 -9.47 17.85 -11.44
N GLN A 302 -10.73 17.71 -11.02
CA GLN A 302 -11.29 16.41 -10.61
C GLN A 302 -11.36 15.43 -11.79
N GLU A 303 -11.79 15.85 -12.96
CA GLU A 303 -11.81 15.04 -14.18
C GLU A 303 -10.39 14.63 -14.60
N LEU A 304 -9.43 15.55 -14.51
CA LEU A 304 -8.05 15.34 -14.90
C LEU A 304 -7.32 14.32 -14.01
N LEU A 305 -7.69 14.28 -12.73
CA LEU A 305 -7.12 13.34 -11.75
C LEU A 305 -7.96 12.07 -11.58
N ASN A 306 -9.11 11.99 -12.25
CA ASN A 306 -9.93 10.78 -12.23
C ASN A 306 -9.30 9.69 -13.13
N TYR A 307 -8.74 8.66 -12.54
CA TYR A 307 -8.10 7.53 -13.24
C TYR A 307 -9.07 6.72 -14.14
N GLN A 308 -10.36 7.01 -14.13
CA GLN A 308 -11.33 6.42 -15.06
C GLN A 308 -11.39 7.16 -16.39
N THR A 309 -10.90 8.38 -16.47
CA THR A 309 -10.76 9.10 -17.74
C THR A 309 -9.46 8.71 -18.44
N PRO A 310 -9.39 8.70 -19.78
CA PRO A 310 -8.15 8.40 -20.50
C PRO A 310 -6.97 9.29 -20.09
N VAL A 311 -7.26 10.60 -19.87
CA VAL A 311 -6.25 11.56 -19.43
C VAL A 311 -5.78 11.27 -18.00
N GLY A 312 -6.71 10.96 -17.10
CA GLY A 312 -6.39 10.58 -15.72
C GLY A 312 -5.60 9.29 -15.62
N MET A 313 -5.85 8.30 -16.50
CA MET A 313 -5.03 7.07 -16.58
C MET A 313 -3.57 7.39 -16.94
N ILE A 314 -3.35 8.28 -17.91
CA ILE A 314 -2.00 8.69 -18.31
C ILE A 314 -1.30 9.40 -17.15
N ILE A 315 -1.99 10.32 -16.48
CA ILE A 315 -1.44 11.03 -15.32
C ILE A 315 -1.13 10.05 -14.19
N TYR A 316 -2.02 9.10 -13.93
CA TYR A 316 -1.82 8.07 -12.91
C TYR A 316 -0.59 7.19 -13.23
N ALA A 317 -0.41 6.78 -14.51
CA ALA A 317 0.78 6.06 -14.96
C ALA A 317 2.07 6.88 -14.75
N ILE A 318 2.05 8.17 -15.13
CA ILE A 318 3.19 9.08 -14.95
C ILE A 318 3.54 9.22 -13.46
N LEU A 319 2.54 9.37 -12.59
CA LEU A 319 2.74 9.43 -11.14
C LEU A 319 3.37 8.14 -10.60
N ILE A 320 2.90 6.97 -11.04
CA ILE A 320 3.49 5.69 -10.64
C ILE A 320 4.97 5.62 -11.05
N ILE A 321 5.29 5.99 -12.29
CA ILE A 321 6.67 5.99 -12.80
C ILE A 321 7.53 6.96 -11.97
N LEU A 322 7.07 8.19 -11.78
CA LEU A 322 7.79 9.21 -11.02
C LEU A 322 8.06 8.75 -9.58
N PHE A 323 7.06 8.27 -8.88
CA PHE A 323 7.22 7.76 -7.52
C PHE A 323 8.05 6.48 -7.45
N SER A 324 8.02 5.65 -8.47
CA SER A 324 8.86 4.45 -8.53
C SER A 324 10.34 4.80 -8.63
N PHE A 325 10.70 5.74 -9.49
CA PHE A 325 12.06 6.27 -9.54
C PHE A 325 12.46 6.90 -8.21
N PHE A 326 11.62 7.80 -7.70
CA PHE A 326 11.84 8.47 -6.43
C PHE A 326 12.12 7.48 -5.30
N TYR A 327 11.20 6.52 -5.10
CA TYR A 327 11.27 5.60 -3.98
C TYR A 327 12.42 4.59 -4.12
N THR A 328 12.79 4.22 -5.33
CA THR A 328 13.95 3.36 -5.57
C THR A 328 15.23 3.97 -4.99
N PHE A 329 15.48 5.26 -5.20
CA PHE A 329 16.66 5.96 -4.67
C PHE A 329 16.56 6.24 -3.16
N VAL A 330 15.36 6.40 -2.63
CA VAL A 330 15.12 6.51 -1.17
C VAL A 330 15.41 5.18 -0.48
N GLN A 331 14.94 4.07 -1.07
CA GLN A 331 15.07 2.74 -0.48
C GLN A 331 16.51 2.20 -0.57
N VAL A 332 17.14 2.40 -1.71
CA VAL A 332 18.53 1.97 -1.95
C VAL A 332 19.37 3.20 -2.28
N ASN A 333 19.99 3.79 -1.25
CA ASN A 333 20.86 4.94 -1.43
C ASN A 333 22.22 4.46 -1.97
N PRO A 334 22.63 4.85 -3.21
CA PRO A 334 23.88 4.40 -3.83
C PRO A 334 25.11 4.80 -3.03
N GLU A 335 25.16 6.05 -2.54
CA GLU A 335 26.26 6.60 -1.75
C GLU A 335 26.49 5.79 -0.47
N LYS A 336 25.44 5.59 0.34
CA LYS A 336 25.51 4.80 1.58
C LYS A 336 25.89 3.36 1.31
N THR A 337 25.41 2.79 0.20
CA THR A 337 25.73 1.40 -0.18
C THR A 337 27.21 1.28 -0.57
N ALA A 338 27.75 2.21 -1.36
CA ALA A 338 29.17 2.25 -1.73
C ALA A 338 30.06 2.45 -0.49
N GLU A 339 29.67 3.36 0.41
CA GLU A 339 30.38 3.60 1.68
C GLU A 339 30.39 2.35 2.58
N ASN A 340 29.25 1.66 2.70
CA ASN A 340 29.16 0.42 3.48
C ASN A 340 30.01 -0.70 2.90
N LEU A 341 30.07 -0.86 1.58
CA LEU A 341 30.93 -1.82 0.92
C LEU A 341 32.40 -1.50 1.22
N GLN A 342 32.80 -0.22 1.13
CA GLN A 342 34.17 0.21 1.44
C GLN A 342 34.54 -0.04 2.92
N LYS A 343 33.64 0.32 3.86
CA LYS A 343 33.86 0.08 5.31
C LYS A 343 34.00 -1.39 5.64
N ASN A 344 33.30 -2.26 4.94
CA ASN A 344 33.37 -3.71 5.12
C ASN A 344 34.52 -4.37 4.35
N SER A 345 35.44 -3.58 3.76
CA SER A 345 36.56 -4.07 2.95
C SER A 345 36.08 -5.00 1.82
N SER A 346 34.94 -4.70 1.25
CA SER A 346 34.34 -5.42 0.13
C SER A 346 34.28 -4.53 -1.11
N TYR A 347 34.43 -5.12 -2.27
CA TYR A 347 34.42 -4.42 -3.54
C TYR A 347 33.72 -5.20 -4.64
N ILE A 348 33.23 -4.51 -5.65
CA ILE A 348 32.67 -5.11 -6.86
C ILE A 348 33.85 -5.38 -7.82
N PRO A 349 34.02 -6.61 -8.36
CA PRO A 349 35.08 -6.90 -9.32
C PRO A 349 35.09 -5.92 -10.48
N SER A 350 36.30 -5.46 -10.85
CA SER A 350 36.54 -4.49 -11.94
C SER A 350 36.06 -3.04 -11.69
N ILE A 351 35.55 -2.72 -10.47
CA ILE A 351 35.11 -1.36 -10.13
C ILE A 351 35.88 -0.90 -8.88
N ARG A 352 36.43 0.31 -8.92
CA ARG A 352 37.14 0.88 -7.78
C ARG A 352 36.17 1.20 -6.63
N PRO A 353 36.54 0.87 -5.38
CA PRO A 353 35.75 1.27 -4.21
C PRO A 353 35.63 2.79 -4.10
N GLY A 354 34.44 3.25 -3.64
CA GLY A 354 34.13 4.67 -3.47
C GLY A 354 33.25 5.21 -4.61
N ARG A 355 33.62 6.34 -5.21
CA ARG A 355 32.76 7.06 -6.16
C ARG A 355 32.41 6.27 -7.43
N GLU A 356 33.30 5.47 -7.96
CA GLU A 356 33.04 4.64 -9.14
C GLU A 356 31.99 3.56 -8.82
N THR A 357 32.02 3.00 -7.59
CA THR A 357 31.00 2.05 -7.09
C THR A 357 29.64 2.73 -6.95
N GLU A 358 29.60 3.98 -6.46
CA GLU A 358 28.37 4.77 -6.36
C GLU A 358 27.75 5.05 -7.74
N GLU A 359 28.58 5.48 -8.71
CA GLU A 359 28.12 5.75 -10.08
C GLU A 359 27.59 4.50 -10.77
N TYR A 360 28.25 3.35 -10.59
CA TYR A 360 27.80 2.06 -11.09
C TYR A 360 26.45 1.66 -10.47
N MET A 361 26.33 1.75 -9.13
CA MET A 361 25.09 1.44 -8.42
C MET A 361 23.94 2.36 -8.84
N SER A 362 24.21 3.65 -9.01
CA SER A 362 23.23 4.63 -9.48
C SER A 362 22.74 4.29 -10.90
N SER A 363 23.65 3.95 -11.82
CA SER A 363 23.32 3.53 -13.18
C SER A 363 22.48 2.26 -13.20
N LEU A 364 22.85 1.28 -12.38
CA LEU A 364 22.10 0.01 -12.27
C LEU A 364 20.70 0.24 -11.70
N LEU A 365 20.57 1.03 -10.63
CA LEU A 365 19.29 1.36 -10.02
C LEU A 365 18.37 2.11 -10.99
N LYS A 366 18.89 3.01 -11.82
CA LYS A 366 18.11 3.67 -12.89
C LYS A 366 17.50 2.64 -13.84
N LYS A 367 18.30 1.67 -14.31
CA LYS A 367 17.82 0.59 -15.20
C LYS A 367 16.75 -0.28 -14.54
N LEU A 368 16.99 -0.70 -13.29
CA LEU A 368 16.02 -1.50 -12.52
C LEU A 368 14.74 -0.71 -12.24
N ALA A 369 14.86 0.58 -11.86
CA ALA A 369 13.71 1.45 -11.65
C ALA A 369 12.86 1.63 -12.92
N THR A 370 13.49 1.74 -14.09
CA THR A 370 12.77 1.84 -15.37
C THR A 370 11.94 0.58 -15.62
N ILE A 371 12.54 -0.61 -15.49
CA ILE A 371 11.82 -1.88 -15.69
C ILE A 371 10.70 -2.04 -14.66
N GLY A 372 11.01 -1.79 -13.37
CA GLY A 372 10.05 -1.89 -12.28
C GLY A 372 8.88 -0.91 -12.41
N SER A 373 9.15 0.35 -12.80
CA SER A 373 8.11 1.38 -12.93
C SER A 373 7.14 1.11 -14.09
N VAL A 374 7.66 0.70 -15.26
CA VAL A 374 6.83 0.33 -16.40
C VAL A 374 5.95 -0.88 -16.06
N PHE A 375 6.52 -1.88 -15.39
CA PHE A 375 5.78 -3.03 -14.92
C PHE A 375 4.66 -2.63 -13.94
N LEU A 376 4.96 -1.80 -12.93
CA LEU A 376 3.96 -1.34 -11.96
C LEU A 376 2.85 -0.53 -12.63
N ALA A 377 3.18 0.38 -13.54
CA ALA A 377 2.20 1.16 -14.29
C ALA A 377 1.28 0.23 -15.12
N PHE A 378 1.86 -0.74 -15.84
CA PHE A 378 1.11 -1.69 -16.66
C PHE A 378 0.14 -2.52 -15.80
N ILE A 379 0.61 -3.15 -14.73
CA ILE A 379 -0.24 -4.00 -13.87
C ILE A 379 -1.31 -3.18 -13.13
N SER A 380 -1.01 -1.93 -12.76
CA SER A 380 -1.99 -1.07 -12.08
C SER A 380 -3.10 -0.59 -13.02
N LEU A 381 -2.79 -0.34 -14.30
CA LEU A 381 -3.76 0.11 -15.29
C LEU A 381 -4.57 -1.03 -15.90
N LEU A 382 -4.00 -2.25 -16.00
CA LEU A 382 -4.61 -3.38 -16.67
C LEU A 382 -6.05 -3.66 -16.20
N PRO A 383 -6.37 -3.76 -14.90
CA PRO A 383 -7.73 -3.98 -14.44
C PRO A 383 -8.67 -2.79 -14.67
N ILE A 384 -8.15 -1.55 -14.65
CA ILE A 384 -8.94 -0.35 -14.94
C ILE A 384 -9.39 -0.38 -16.40
N ILE A 385 -8.47 -0.71 -17.32
CA ILE A 385 -8.75 -0.86 -18.75
C ILE A 385 -9.69 -2.03 -18.98
N ALA A 386 -9.46 -3.17 -18.31
CA ALA A 386 -10.33 -4.33 -18.42
C ALA A 386 -11.77 -4.04 -17.93
N GLN A 387 -11.92 -3.30 -16.84
CA GLN A 387 -13.21 -2.89 -16.32
C GLN A 387 -13.97 -2.01 -17.33
N GLN A 388 -13.31 -1.06 -17.96
CA GLN A 388 -13.94 -0.19 -18.96
C GLN A 388 -14.28 -0.92 -20.26
N ALA A 389 -13.34 -1.76 -20.75
CA ALA A 389 -13.54 -2.51 -21.99
C ALA A 389 -14.64 -3.56 -21.88
N LEU A 390 -14.82 -4.17 -20.71
CA LEU A 390 -15.76 -5.25 -20.47
C LEU A 390 -17.04 -4.78 -19.75
N HIS A 391 -17.19 -3.47 -19.50
CA HIS A 391 -18.31 -2.87 -18.77
C HIS A 391 -18.65 -3.58 -17.45
N LEU A 392 -17.60 -3.99 -16.72
CA LEU A 392 -17.75 -4.68 -15.45
C LEU A 392 -18.21 -3.70 -14.35
N SER A 393 -19.07 -4.18 -13.45
CA SER A 393 -19.40 -3.38 -12.27
C SER A 393 -18.13 -3.06 -11.46
N SER A 394 -18.09 -1.84 -10.93
CA SER A 394 -16.92 -1.34 -10.18
C SER A 394 -16.58 -2.20 -8.95
N SER A 395 -17.54 -2.97 -8.46
CA SER A 395 -17.38 -3.93 -7.35
C SER A 395 -16.56 -5.17 -7.74
N ILE A 396 -16.53 -5.55 -9.03
CA ILE A 396 -15.78 -6.70 -9.56
C ILE A 396 -14.33 -6.32 -9.83
N ALA A 397 -14.05 -5.04 -10.04
CA ALA A 397 -12.68 -4.57 -10.16
C ALA A 397 -11.93 -4.74 -8.83
N LEU A 398 -11.55 -5.98 -8.52
CA LEU A 398 -10.40 -6.23 -7.64
C LEU A 398 -9.25 -5.48 -8.30
N GLY A 399 -9.11 -4.18 -7.95
CA GLY A 399 -8.22 -3.26 -8.64
C GLY A 399 -6.80 -3.86 -8.68
N GLY A 400 -6.09 -3.67 -9.79
CA GLY A 400 -4.72 -4.16 -9.93
C GLY A 400 -3.84 -3.73 -8.77
N THR A 401 -4.12 -2.56 -8.21
CA THR A 401 -3.48 -2.05 -7.00
C THR A 401 -3.71 -2.95 -5.79
N SER A 402 -4.93 -3.46 -5.60
CA SER A 402 -5.28 -4.35 -4.48
C SER A 402 -4.56 -5.70 -4.59
N LEU A 403 -4.55 -6.29 -5.79
CA LEU A 403 -3.82 -7.54 -6.06
C LEU A 403 -2.32 -7.35 -5.89
N LEU A 404 -1.76 -6.23 -6.37
CA LEU A 404 -0.34 -5.89 -6.17
C LEU A 404 0.01 -5.80 -4.68
N ILE A 405 -0.78 -5.08 -3.89
CA ILE A 405 -0.55 -4.91 -2.45
C ILE A 405 -0.68 -6.27 -1.74
N LEU A 406 -1.69 -7.06 -2.08
CA LEU A 406 -1.92 -8.38 -1.50
C LEU A 406 -0.73 -9.31 -1.74
N ILE A 407 -0.24 -9.40 -3.00
CA ILE A 407 0.88 -10.25 -3.37
C ILE A 407 2.17 -9.77 -2.71
N ALA A 408 2.47 -8.46 -2.80
CA ALA A 408 3.70 -7.92 -2.26
C ALA A 408 3.78 -8.03 -0.74
N THR A 409 2.68 -7.75 -0.02
CA THR A 409 2.62 -7.92 1.44
C THR A 409 2.78 -9.39 1.82
N GLY A 410 2.19 -10.31 1.05
CA GLY A 410 2.37 -11.74 1.25
C GLY A 410 3.82 -12.21 1.05
N ILE A 411 4.49 -11.73 -0.02
CA ILE A 411 5.90 -12.05 -0.30
C ILE A 411 6.81 -11.46 0.79
N GLU A 412 6.60 -10.21 1.18
CA GLU A 412 7.36 -9.54 2.22
C GLU A 412 7.23 -10.27 3.57
N GLY A 413 6.00 -10.66 3.90
CA GLY A 413 5.73 -11.48 5.07
C GLY A 413 6.47 -12.82 5.02
N MET A 414 6.44 -13.54 3.90
CA MET A 414 7.17 -14.79 3.73
C MET A 414 8.69 -14.60 3.92
N LYS A 415 9.29 -13.62 3.26
CA LYS A 415 10.73 -13.33 3.40
C LYS A 415 11.11 -13.00 4.84
N GLN A 416 10.25 -12.31 5.57
CA GLN A 416 10.49 -11.99 6.98
C GLN A 416 10.41 -13.24 7.87
N LEU A 417 9.46 -14.16 7.61
CA LEU A 417 9.39 -15.46 8.29
C LEU A 417 10.64 -16.31 8.05
N GLU A 418 11.09 -16.40 6.81
CA GLU A 418 12.33 -17.09 6.45
C GLU A 418 13.53 -16.51 7.22
N GLY A 419 13.62 -15.18 7.29
CA GLY A 419 14.68 -14.50 8.04
C GLY A 419 14.68 -14.84 9.53
N TYR A 420 13.50 -14.91 10.19
CA TYR A 420 13.41 -15.31 11.59
C TYR A 420 13.79 -16.78 11.82
N LEU A 421 13.45 -17.67 10.91
CA LEU A 421 13.80 -19.09 10.99
C LEU A 421 15.29 -19.34 10.77
N LEU A 422 15.91 -18.64 9.81
CA LEU A 422 17.34 -18.70 9.53
C LEU A 422 18.16 -18.21 10.73
N LYS A 423 17.78 -17.06 11.32
CA LYS A 423 18.47 -16.51 12.49
C LYS A 423 18.54 -17.51 13.64
N ARG A 424 17.51 -18.33 13.84
CA ARG A 424 17.49 -19.36 14.89
C ARG A 424 18.40 -20.54 14.58
N ARG A 425 18.52 -20.96 13.32
CA ARG A 425 19.46 -22.03 12.94
C ARG A 425 20.90 -21.66 13.32
N TYR A 426 21.30 -20.41 13.08
CA TYR A 426 22.64 -19.93 13.45
C TYR A 426 22.85 -19.88 14.98
N VAL A 427 21.87 -19.42 15.76
CA VAL A 427 21.96 -19.38 17.23
C VAL A 427 22.00 -20.81 17.83
N GLY A 428 21.28 -21.77 17.22
CA GLY A 428 21.31 -23.20 17.67
C GLY A 428 22.67 -23.87 17.50
N PHE A 429 23.46 -23.45 16.52
CA PHE A 429 24.83 -23.99 16.35
C PHE A 429 25.83 -23.41 17.36
N MET A 430 25.59 -22.23 17.91
CA MET A 430 26.46 -21.65 18.95
C MET A 430 26.16 -22.16 20.36
N ASN A 431 24.95 -22.67 20.64
CA ASN A 431 24.57 -23.20 21.96
C ASN A 431 24.79 -24.73 22.12
N THR A 432 25.37 -25.41 21.13
CA THR A 432 25.71 -26.84 21.23
C THR A 432 27.16 -27.09 21.66
N THR A 433 27.83 -26.04 22.19
CA THR A 433 29.21 -26.13 22.74
C THR A 433 29.29 -25.80 24.24
N GLU A 434 28.19 -26.03 25.01
CA GLU A 434 28.25 -26.12 26.48
C GLU A 434 27.65 -27.46 26.94
#